data_cc8fcfa22a14641a7d6884deb0344bd6
#
_entry.id   cc8fcfa22a14641a7d6884deb0344bd6
#
_cell.length_a   1.000
_cell.length_b   1.000
_cell.length_c   1.000
_cell.angle_alpha   90.00
_cell.angle_beta   90.00
_cell.angle_gamma   90.00
#
_symmetry.space_group_name_H-M   'P 1'
#
loop_
_entity.id
_entity.type
_entity.pdbx_description
1 polymer ?
#
loop_
_entity_poly.entity_id
_entity_poly.type
_entity_poly.pdbx_seq_one_letter_code
_entity_poly.pdbx_strand_id
1 'polypeptide(L)'
;MALFVSLLAAAGGVGLSGVRAAASGGAEVRVVAAENFWGSIASQLGGDRVRVTSVITSPATDPHAYEPTSADARAMAGAQLVIVNGVGYDPWASQLIAANPVGGRVVLTVGDLVGVKAGGNPHRWYSPSDVQRVIAEIVRDYAKLDPKDSAYFKQQQAVFARQGLARYKRLIATIKHKYAGVPVGASESIFAPLARALGLRLLTPPSFLRAVSEGTEPTAADKTTIDRQVTKRQIKVWVFNSQNSTPDVQRITDEARKKGIPVTTITETLTPASASFQDWQSRQLEALASALATATGR
;
A
#
# COMPACT_ATOMS: atom_id res chain seq x y z
N MET A 1 -53.83 59.69 36.22
CA MET A 1 -54.52 58.38 36.39
C MET A 1 -54.53 57.72 34.98
N ALA A 2 -53.53 56.90 34.66
CA ALA A 2 -53.43 56.25 33.39
C ALA A 2 -53.23 54.73 33.64
N LEU A 3 -54.20 53.92 33.21
CA LEU A 3 -54.17 52.45 33.26
C LEU A 3 -53.25 51.89 32.15
N PHE A 4 -52.27 51.12 32.54
CA PHE A 4 -51.51 50.27 31.62
C PHE A 4 -52.09 48.83 31.63
N VAL A 5 -52.58 48.45 30.47
CA VAL A 5 -52.98 47.04 30.20
C VAL A 5 -51.76 46.28 29.60
N SER A 6 -51.29 45.28 30.31
CA SER A 6 -50.20 44.41 29.82
C SER A 6 -50.77 43.27 29.02
N LEU A 7 -50.36 43.15 27.76
CA LEU A 7 -50.68 42.00 26.88
C LEU A 7 -49.59 40.93 27.04
N LEU A 8 -49.97 39.73 27.50
CA LEU A 8 -49.08 38.56 27.52
C LEU A 8 -49.15 37.89 26.14
N ALA A 9 -48.03 37.88 25.44
CA ALA A 9 -47.84 37.08 24.24
C ALA A 9 -47.24 35.72 24.61
N ALA A 10 -48.00 34.63 24.41
CA ALA A 10 -47.54 33.27 24.55
C ALA A 10 -46.82 32.86 23.28
N ALA A 11 -45.49 32.69 23.31
CA ALA A 11 -44.71 32.11 22.23
C ALA A 11 -44.70 30.59 22.37
N GLY A 12 -45.45 29.90 21.52
CA GLY A 12 -45.40 28.45 21.36
C GLY A 12 -44.11 28.02 20.68
N GLY A 13 -43.17 27.45 21.42
CA GLY A 13 -41.95 26.83 20.90
C GLY A 13 -42.30 25.50 20.24
N VAL A 14 -42.20 25.42 18.91
CA VAL A 14 -42.23 24.17 18.16
C VAL A 14 -40.86 23.49 18.35
N GLY A 15 -40.81 22.49 19.22
CA GLY A 15 -39.63 21.66 19.40
C GLY A 15 -39.39 20.81 18.15
N LEU A 16 -38.40 21.15 17.35
CA LEU A 16 -37.83 20.26 16.34
C LEU A 16 -37.15 19.08 17.07
N SER A 17 -37.89 17.99 17.24
CA SER A 17 -37.31 16.70 17.64
C SER A 17 -36.38 16.22 16.52
N GLY A 18 -35.08 16.51 16.64
CA GLY A 18 -34.06 15.95 15.78
C GLY A 18 -34.11 14.43 15.91
N VAL A 19 -34.62 13.75 14.87
CA VAL A 19 -34.48 12.29 14.73
C VAL A 19 -32.99 12.00 14.59
N ARG A 20 -32.33 11.71 15.71
CA ARG A 20 -31.04 11.05 15.68
C ARG A 20 -31.27 9.67 15.06
N ALA A 21 -30.84 9.47 13.82
CA ALA A 21 -30.71 8.14 13.25
C ALA A 21 -29.88 7.32 14.22
N ALA A 22 -30.52 6.36 14.89
CA ALA A 22 -29.81 5.38 15.69
C ALA A 22 -28.85 4.66 14.74
N ALA A 23 -27.56 4.80 14.97
CA ALA A 23 -26.57 3.97 14.32
C ALA A 23 -26.99 2.53 14.59
N SER A 24 -27.35 1.78 13.55
CA SER A 24 -27.66 0.36 13.65
C SER A 24 -26.37 -0.34 14.09
N GLY A 25 -26.26 -0.63 15.39
CA GLY A 25 -25.14 -1.31 16.01
C GLY A 25 -25.05 -2.77 15.56
N GLY A 26 -24.69 -3.00 14.31
CA GLY A 26 -24.11 -4.27 13.88
C GLY A 26 -22.71 -4.41 14.50
N ALA A 27 -22.34 -5.61 14.92
CA ALA A 27 -21.00 -5.84 15.42
C ALA A 27 -20.00 -5.54 14.30
N GLU A 28 -19.09 -4.59 14.56
CA GLU A 28 -18.04 -4.15 13.64
C GLU A 28 -17.13 -5.34 13.27
N VAL A 29 -16.91 -5.56 11.97
CA VAL A 29 -16.01 -6.62 11.50
C VAL A 29 -14.56 -6.27 11.89
N ARG A 30 -13.93 -7.16 12.67
CA ARG A 30 -12.53 -6.98 13.10
C ARG A 30 -11.57 -7.56 12.10
N VAL A 31 -10.67 -6.72 11.61
CA VAL A 31 -9.67 -7.04 10.58
C VAL A 31 -8.27 -6.77 11.11
N VAL A 32 -7.36 -7.68 10.84
CA VAL A 32 -5.93 -7.47 11.05
C VAL A 32 -5.23 -7.56 9.69
N ALA A 33 -4.45 -6.55 9.35
CA ALA A 33 -3.55 -6.57 8.21
C ALA A 33 -2.10 -6.68 8.72
N ALA A 34 -1.30 -7.54 8.11
CA ALA A 34 0.10 -7.64 8.47
C ALA A 34 0.81 -6.30 8.26
N GLU A 35 0.55 -5.62 7.15
CA GLU A 35 1.14 -4.32 6.83
C GLU A 35 0.09 -3.22 6.61
N ASN A 36 0.54 -1.99 6.83
CA ASN A 36 -0.32 -0.81 6.75
C ASN A 36 -0.81 -0.46 5.35
N PHE A 37 -0.13 -0.87 4.28
CA PHE A 37 -0.59 -0.62 2.92
C PHE A 37 -1.86 -1.42 2.57
N TRP A 38 -1.95 -2.70 2.99
CA TRP A 38 -3.19 -3.47 2.87
C TRP A 38 -4.24 -3.00 3.87
N GLY A 39 -3.81 -2.66 5.10
CA GLY A 39 -4.68 -2.11 6.13
C GLY A 39 -5.35 -0.80 5.71
N SER A 40 -4.63 0.09 5.02
CA SER A 40 -5.18 1.35 4.50
C SER A 40 -6.27 1.11 3.44
N ILE A 41 -6.09 0.14 2.55
CA ILE A 41 -7.12 -0.24 1.57
C ILE A 41 -8.32 -0.84 2.29
N ALA A 42 -8.08 -1.79 3.20
CA ALA A 42 -9.12 -2.48 3.95
C ALA A 42 -10.00 -1.50 4.75
N SER A 43 -9.38 -0.54 5.44
CA SER A 43 -10.07 0.49 6.21
C SER A 43 -11.00 1.35 5.34
N GLN A 44 -10.51 1.79 4.17
CA GLN A 44 -11.30 2.62 3.26
C GLN A 44 -12.47 1.86 2.61
N LEU A 45 -12.32 0.55 2.39
CA LEU A 45 -13.38 -0.30 1.88
C LEU A 45 -14.41 -0.69 2.95
N GLY A 46 -13.99 -0.78 4.20
CA GLY A 46 -14.84 -1.13 5.33
C GLY A 46 -15.60 0.05 5.94
N GLY A 47 -15.01 1.27 5.87
CA GLY A 47 -15.57 2.47 6.48
C GLY A 47 -15.88 2.28 7.96
N ASP A 48 -17.07 2.68 8.38
CA ASP A 48 -17.55 2.60 9.78
C ASP A 48 -18.11 1.21 10.18
N ARG A 49 -18.10 0.24 9.26
CA ARG A 49 -18.54 -1.15 9.50
C ARG A 49 -17.40 -2.08 9.89
N VAL A 50 -16.17 -1.61 9.81
CA VAL A 50 -14.97 -2.44 9.97
C VAL A 50 -13.94 -1.74 10.82
N ARG A 51 -13.36 -2.48 11.76
CA ARG A 51 -12.19 -2.03 12.52
C ARG A 51 -10.94 -2.73 12.02
N VAL A 52 -10.02 -1.97 11.46
CA VAL A 52 -8.75 -2.49 10.94
C VAL A 52 -7.60 -2.15 11.88
N THR A 53 -6.80 -3.16 12.20
CA THR A 53 -5.52 -3.01 12.90
C THR A 53 -4.41 -3.47 11.95
N SER A 54 -3.44 -2.60 11.67
CA SER A 54 -2.22 -2.98 10.95
C SER A 54 -1.12 -3.27 11.97
N VAL A 55 -0.40 -4.38 11.80
CA VAL A 55 0.69 -4.77 12.70
C VAL A 55 1.92 -3.93 12.40
N ILE A 56 2.43 -4.00 11.17
CA ILE A 56 3.57 -3.20 10.76
C ILE A 56 3.08 -1.84 10.24
N THR A 57 3.43 -0.79 10.99
CA THR A 57 3.03 0.59 10.70
C THR A 57 4.22 1.54 10.61
N SER A 58 5.36 1.18 11.19
CA SER A 58 6.55 2.01 11.21
C SER A 58 7.37 1.83 9.92
N PRO A 59 7.77 2.93 9.26
CA PRO A 59 8.72 2.88 8.14
C PRO A 59 10.11 2.34 8.49
N ALA A 60 10.43 2.25 9.77
CA ALA A 60 11.72 1.72 10.27
C ALA A 60 11.68 0.22 10.55
N THR A 61 10.52 -0.43 10.41
CA THR A 61 10.37 -1.85 10.66
C THR A 61 10.59 -2.65 9.38
N ASP A 62 11.48 -3.62 9.42
CA ASP A 62 11.67 -4.59 8.35
C ASP A 62 10.59 -5.69 8.45
N PRO A 63 9.71 -5.84 7.47
CA PRO A 63 8.66 -6.86 7.50
C PRO A 63 9.18 -8.30 7.45
N HIS A 64 10.32 -8.52 6.81
CA HIS A 64 10.93 -9.86 6.69
C HIS A 64 11.49 -10.39 8.01
N ALA A 65 11.97 -9.48 8.88
CA ALA A 65 12.61 -9.80 10.15
C ALA A 65 11.76 -9.38 11.36
N TYR A 66 10.49 -9.11 11.16
CA TYR A 66 9.62 -8.67 12.26
C TYR A 66 9.36 -9.79 13.27
N GLU A 67 9.54 -9.48 14.55
CA GLU A 67 9.23 -10.36 15.68
C GLU A 67 7.88 -9.92 16.29
N PRO A 68 6.82 -10.75 16.17
CA PRO A 68 5.50 -10.37 16.65
C PRO A 68 5.43 -10.34 18.18
N THR A 69 4.65 -9.38 18.70
CA THR A 69 4.42 -9.18 20.11
C THR A 69 3.20 -9.98 20.61
N SER A 70 3.05 -10.08 21.94
CA SER A 70 1.81 -10.63 22.54
C SER A 70 0.56 -9.81 22.19
N ALA A 71 0.71 -8.53 21.87
CA ALA A 71 -0.39 -7.68 21.40
C ALA A 71 -0.85 -8.09 20.00
N ASP A 72 0.10 -8.40 19.10
CA ASP A 72 -0.19 -8.89 17.75
C ASP A 72 -0.89 -10.25 17.80
N ALA A 73 -0.44 -11.15 18.68
CA ALA A 73 -1.11 -12.43 18.90
C ALA A 73 -2.56 -12.26 19.35
N ARG A 74 -2.83 -11.34 20.29
CA ARG A 74 -4.21 -11.04 20.73
C ARG A 74 -5.04 -10.42 19.62
N ALA A 75 -4.48 -9.50 18.82
CA ALA A 75 -5.16 -8.92 17.67
C ALA A 75 -5.54 -9.98 16.64
N MET A 76 -4.61 -10.87 16.31
CA MET A 76 -4.83 -11.99 15.39
C MET A 76 -5.91 -12.96 15.94
N ALA A 77 -5.89 -13.28 17.25
CA ALA A 77 -6.89 -14.15 17.87
C ALA A 77 -8.30 -13.54 17.84
N GLY A 78 -8.41 -12.20 17.88
CA GLY A 78 -9.69 -11.49 17.80
C GLY A 78 -10.19 -11.19 16.39
N ALA A 79 -9.39 -11.44 15.35
CA ALA A 79 -9.71 -11.06 13.98
C ALA A 79 -10.69 -12.04 13.30
N GLN A 80 -11.65 -11.50 12.56
CA GLN A 80 -12.54 -12.24 11.68
C GLN A 80 -11.98 -12.33 10.25
N LEU A 81 -11.21 -11.33 9.83
CA LEU A 81 -10.43 -11.33 8.59
C LEU A 81 -8.97 -10.99 8.94
N VAL A 82 -8.04 -11.77 8.40
CA VAL A 82 -6.61 -11.47 8.44
C VAL A 82 -6.12 -11.32 7.00
N ILE A 83 -5.39 -10.24 6.73
CA ILE A 83 -4.79 -9.97 5.43
C ILE A 83 -3.28 -10.04 5.58
N VAL A 84 -2.65 -10.96 4.85
CA VAL A 84 -1.20 -11.16 4.81
C VAL A 84 -0.71 -11.04 3.37
N ASN A 85 0.49 -10.52 3.20
CA ASN A 85 1.07 -10.43 1.86
C ASN A 85 1.48 -11.80 1.32
N GLY A 86 2.07 -12.64 2.14
CA GLY A 86 2.60 -13.93 1.74
C GLY A 86 3.87 -13.83 0.88
N VAL A 87 4.16 -14.87 0.10
CA VAL A 87 5.35 -14.94 -0.79
C VAL A 87 6.67 -14.81 -0.02
N GLY A 88 6.67 -15.14 1.28
CA GLY A 88 7.85 -15.01 2.15
C GLY A 88 8.12 -13.59 2.67
N TYR A 89 7.18 -12.65 2.48
CA TYR A 89 7.34 -11.27 2.94
C TYR A 89 7.06 -11.10 4.44
N ASP A 90 6.04 -11.80 4.94
CA ASP A 90 5.53 -11.74 6.32
C ASP A 90 5.38 -13.14 6.95
N PRO A 91 6.48 -13.95 7.00
CA PRO A 91 6.41 -15.34 7.46
C PRO A 91 5.93 -15.44 8.91
N TRP A 92 6.22 -14.45 9.75
CA TRP A 92 5.76 -14.33 11.13
C TRP A 92 4.22 -14.32 11.24
N ALA A 93 3.54 -13.69 10.28
CA ALA A 93 2.07 -13.61 10.29
C ALA A 93 1.44 -14.99 10.07
N SER A 94 1.97 -15.77 9.14
CA SER A 94 1.52 -17.15 8.91
C SER A 94 1.75 -18.04 10.13
N GLN A 95 2.88 -17.91 10.81
CA GLN A 95 3.17 -18.63 12.05
C GLN A 95 2.20 -18.23 13.17
N LEU A 96 1.92 -16.94 13.30
CA LEU A 96 0.99 -16.42 14.31
C LEU A 96 -0.45 -16.88 14.07
N ILE A 97 -0.89 -16.92 12.81
CA ILE A 97 -2.20 -17.46 12.41
C ILE A 97 -2.31 -18.94 12.78
N ALA A 98 -1.28 -19.74 12.48
CA ALA A 98 -1.25 -21.16 12.77
C ALA A 98 -1.24 -21.44 14.29
N ALA A 99 -0.52 -20.61 15.06
CA ALA A 99 -0.47 -20.73 16.53
C ALA A 99 -1.78 -20.30 17.22
N ASN A 100 -2.65 -19.55 16.53
CA ASN A 100 -3.92 -19.03 17.07
C ASN A 100 -5.10 -19.42 16.17
N PRO A 101 -5.49 -20.70 16.13
CA PRO A 101 -6.60 -21.14 15.28
C PRO A 101 -7.93 -20.54 15.78
N VAL A 102 -8.70 -19.96 14.87
CA VAL A 102 -10.02 -19.37 15.15
C VAL A 102 -11.02 -19.90 14.12
N GLY A 103 -12.10 -20.53 14.61
CA GLY A 103 -13.17 -21.02 13.74
C GLY A 103 -13.86 -19.88 12.98
N GLY A 104 -14.06 -20.07 11.68
CA GLY A 104 -14.75 -19.10 10.82
C GLY A 104 -13.92 -17.86 10.42
N ARG A 105 -12.68 -17.73 10.91
CA ARG A 105 -11.78 -16.66 10.45
C ARG A 105 -11.45 -16.84 8.98
N VAL A 106 -11.55 -15.75 8.22
CA VAL A 106 -11.10 -15.66 6.84
C VAL A 106 -9.63 -15.21 6.82
N VAL A 107 -8.80 -15.85 6.03
CA VAL A 107 -7.40 -15.44 5.80
C VAL A 107 -7.23 -15.14 4.32
N LEU A 108 -6.92 -13.89 4.01
CA LEU A 108 -6.58 -13.44 2.66
C LEU A 108 -5.05 -13.40 2.54
N THR A 109 -4.48 -14.40 1.85
CA THR A 109 -3.07 -14.39 1.45
C THR A 109 -2.97 -13.79 0.06
N VAL A 110 -2.40 -12.58 -0.04
CA VAL A 110 -2.34 -11.84 -1.31
C VAL A 110 -1.55 -12.60 -2.37
N GLY A 111 -0.41 -13.20 -2.00
CA GLY A 111 0.39 -14.02 -2.92
C GLY A 111 -0.42 -15.13 -3.59
N ASP A 112 -1.21 -15.87 -2.81
CA ASP A 112 -2.06 -16.96 -3.30
C ASP A 112 -3.16 -16.41 -4.22
N LEU A 113 -3.83 -15.33 -3.80
CA LEU A 113 -4.87 -14.67 -4.60
C LEU A 113 -4.37 -14.30 -5.99
N VAL A 114 -3.14 -13.78 -6.09
CA VAL A 114 -2.59 -13.29 -7.36
C VAL A 114 -1.73 -14.34 -8.10
N GLY A 115 -1.59 -15.55 -7.52
CA GLY A 115 -0.89 -16.68 -8.13
C GLY A 115 0.64 -16.56 -8.12
N VAL A 116 1.20 -15.82 -7.16
CA VAL A 116 2.65 -15.71 -6.96
C VAL A 116 3.08 -16.66 -5.85
N LYS A 117 3.94 -17.62 -6.21
CA LYS A 117 4.44 -18.64 -5.29
C LYS A 117 5.66 -18.16 -4.50
N ALA A 118 6.01 -18.91 -3.46
CA ALA A 118 7.25 -18.71 -2.71
C ALA A 118 8.47 -18.62 -3.65
N GLY A 119 9.39 -17.70 -3.34
CA GLY A 119 10.53 -17.35 -4.19
C GLY A 119 10.19 -16.38 -5.35
N GLY A 120 8.91 -16.03 -5.55
CA GLY A 120 8.50 -14.96 -6.45
C GLY A 120 8.70 -13.57 -5.82
N ASN A 121 8.44 -12.52 -6.58
CA ASN A 121 8.54 -11.16 -6.06
C ASN A 121 7.35 -10.83 -5.13
N PRO A 122 7.57 -10.53 -3.83
CA PRO A 122 6.51 -10.32 -2.87
C PRO A 122 5.83 -8.94 -2.97
N HIS A 123 6.41 -7.96 -3.63
CA HIS A 123 5.99 -6.56 -3.62
C HIS A 123 4.71 -6.31 -4.45
N ARG A 124 3.61 -7.01 -4.08
CA ARG A 124 2.36 -7.04 -4.87
C ARG A 124 1.58 -5.72 -4.82
N TRP A 125 1.78 -4.91 -3.78
CA TRP A 125 1.18 -3.58 -3.67
C TRP A 125 1.72 -2.56 -4.68
N TYR A 126 2.82 -2.89 -5.38
CA TYR A 126 3.35 -2.15 -6.52
C TYR A 126 2.88 -2.66 -7.88
N SER A 127 2.03 -3.69 -7.89
CA SER A 127 1.34 -4.17 -9.10
C SER A 127 -0.09 -3.62 -9.15
N PRO A 128 -0.42 -2.65 -10.02
CA PRO A 128 -1.77 -2.08 -10.06
C PRO A 128 -2.87 -3.09 -10.33
N SER A 129 -2.59 -4.14 -11.13
CA SER A 129 -3.55 -5.22 -11.39
C SER A 129 -3.81 -6.07 -10.15
N ASP A 130 -2.77 -6.35 -9.34
CA ASP A 130 -2.92 -7.14 -8.14
C ASP A 130 -3.65 -6.36 -7.05
N VAL A 131 -3.36 -5.06 -6.92
CA VAL A 131 -4.12 -4.16 -6.03
C VAL A 131 -5.62 -4.20 -6.35
N GLN A 132 -6.02 -4.20 -7.64
CA GLN A 132 -7.43 -4.31 -8.01
C GLN A 132 -8.04 -5.67 -7.60
N ARG A 133 -7.28 -6.76 -7.71
CA ARG A 133 -7.74 -8.11 -7.28
C ARG A 133 -7.91 -8.16 -5.77
N VAL A 134 -6.96 -7.60 -5.01
CA VAL A 134 -7.05 -7.51 -3.54
C VAL A 134 -8.25 -6.69 -3.09
N ILE A 135 -8.50 -5.53 -3.70
CA ILE A 135 -9.68 -4.70 -3.43
C ILE A 135 -10.98 -5.50 -3.62
N ALA A 136 -11.08 -6.25 -4.72
CA ALA A 136 -12.26 -7.05 -5.01
C ALA A 136 -12.44 -8.20 -3.99
N GLU A 137 -11.35 -8.84 -3.57
CA GLU A 137 -11.40 -9.93 -2.59
C GLU A 137 -11.78 -9.43 -1.20
N ILE A 138 -11.18 -8.33 -0.72
CA ILE A 138 -11.54 -7.72 0.57
C ILE A 138 -13.05 -7.45 0.64
N VAL A 139 -13.63 -6.86 -0.40
CA VAL A 139 -15.07 -6.58 -0.44
C VAL A 139 -15.91 -7.86 -0.45
N ARG A 140 -15.46 -8.91 -1.13
CA ARG A 140 -16.10 -10.23 -1.10
C ARG A 140 -16.07 -10.83 0.30
N ASP A 141 -14.94 -10.74 0.98
CA ASP A 141 -14.79 -11.27 2.33
C ASP A 141 -15.61 -10.47 3.36
N TYR A 142 -15.67 -9.14 3.24
CA TYR A 142 -16.56 -8.31 4.05
C TYR A 142 -18.03 -8.71 3.86
N ALA A 143 -18.46 -8.91 2.61
CA ALA A 143 -19.84 -9.33 2.32
C ALA A 143 -20.16 -10.75 2.86
N LYS A 144 -19.19 -11.63 3.01
CA LYS A 144 -19.35 -12.94 3.67
C LYS A 144 -19.47 -12.79 5.18
N LEU A 145 -18.63 -11.92 5.78
CA LEU A 145 -18.58 -11.72 7.24
C LEU A 145 -19.74 -10.89 7.75
N ASP A 146 -20.21 -9.93 6.94
CA ASP A 146 -21.41 -9.14 7.22
C ASP A 146 -22.32 -9.03 5.96
N PRO A 147 -23.15 -10.02 5.71
CA PRO A 147 -24.05 -10.00 4.56
C PRO A 147 -25.05 -8.84 4.54
N LYS A 148 -25.40 -8.28 5.71
CA LYS A 148 -26.35 -7.17 5.83
C LYS A 148 -25.81 -5.90 5.20
N ASP A 149 -24.50 -5.66 5.36
CA ASP A 149 -23.79 -4.49 4.83
C ASP A 149 -23.13 -4.75 3.47
N SER A 150 -23.44 -5.85 2.79
CA SER A 150 -22.87 -6.20 1.47
C SER A 150 -23.03 -5.08 0.42
N ALA A 151 -24.20 -4.41 0.40
CA ALA A 151 -24.42 -3.27 -0.50
C ALA A 151 -23.55 -2.08 -0.17
N TYR A 152 -23.34 -1.80 1.12
CA TYR A 152 -22.45 -0.75 1.60
C TYR A 152 -21.01 -0.99 1.14
N PHE A 153 -20.45 -2.18 1.36
CA PHE A 153 -19.09 -2.50 0.94
C PHE A 153 -18.89 -2.38 -0.58
N LYS A 154 -19.86 -2.78 -1.39
CA LYS A 154 -19.84 -2.57 -2.85
C LYS A 154 -19.86 -1.10 -3.22
N GLN A 155 -20.62 -0.28 -2.50
CA GLN A 155 -20.64 1.17 -2.69
C GLN A 155 -19.28 1.79 -2.34
N GLN A 156 -18.68 1.42 -1.18
CA GLN A 156 -17.35 1.87 -0.79
C GLN A 156 -16.29 1.49 -1.84
N GLN A 157 -16.33 0.27 -2.36
CA GLN A 157 -15.45 -0.15 -3.46
C GLN A 157 -15.61 0.75 -4.69
N ALA A 158 -16.83 1.06 -5.07
CA ALA A 158 -17.09 1.90 -6.23
C ALA A 158 -16.59 3.35 -6.03
N VAL A 159 -16.75 3.91 -4.83
CA VAL A 159 -16.23 5.23 -4.44
C VAL A 159 -14.70 5.20 -4.46
N PHE A 160 -14.08 4.23 -3.78
CA PHE A 160 -12.64 4.09 -3.74
C PHE A 160 -12.02 3.92 -5.13
N ALA A 161 -12.62 3.09 -5.98
CA ALA A 161 -12.14 2.85 -7.35
C ALA A 161 -12.24 4.09 -8.26
N ARG A 162 -13.30 4.92 -8.10
CA ARG A 162 -13.56 6.08 -8.96
C ARG A 162 -12.94 7.36 -8.45
N GLN A 163 -12.93 7.57 -7.12
CA GLN A 163 -12.45 8.80 -6.49
C GLN A 163 -11.10 8.57 -5.81
N GLY A 164 -11.00 7.63 -4.89
CA GLY A 164 -9.78 7.34 -4.14
C GLY A 164 -8.59 7.05 -5.05
N LEU A 165 -8.76 6.15 -6.00
CA LEU A 165 -7.69 5.75 -6.92
C LEU A 165 -7.59 6.60 -8.20
N ALA A 166 -8.35 7.70 -8.34
CA ALA A 166 -8.38 8.46 -9.59
C ALA A 166 -7.01 9.07 -9.96
N ARG A 167 -6.34 9.73 -8.99
CA ARG A 167 -5.01 10.34 -9.16
C ARG A 167 -3.96 9.26 -9.47
N TYR A 168 -3.92 8.20 -8.68
CA TYR A 168 -3.03 7.06 -8.85
C TYR A 168 -3.14 6.46 -10.27
N LYS A 169 -4.35 6.17 -10.74
CA LYS A 169 -4.61 5.63 -12.08
C LYS A 169 -4.19 6.58 -13.20
N ARG A 170 -4.47 7.89 -13.05
CA ARG A 170 -4.05 8.90 -14.03
C ARG A 170 -2.54 8.99 -14.13
N LEU A 171 -1.83 8.98 -13.00
CA LEU A 171 -0.36 9.03 -12.97
C LEU A 171 0.24 7.81 -13.69
N ILE A 172 -0.25 6.61 -13.41
CA ILE A 172 0.18 5.39 -14.10
C ILE A 172 -0.04 5.51 -15.62
N ALA A 173 -1.24 5.92 -16.04
CA ALA A 173 -1.56 6.08 -17.45
C ALA A 173 -0.66 7.12 -18.12
N THR A 174 -0.44 8.27 -17.48
CA THR A 174 0.41 9.35 -17.98
C THR A 174 1.87 8.91 -18.11
N ILE A 175 2.42 8.28 -17.07
CA ILE A 175 3.82 7.81 -17.10
C ILE A 175 3.99 6.74 -18.18
N LYS A 176 3.07 5.79 -18.24
CA LYS A 176 3.10 4.75 -19.28
C LYS A 176 3.03 5.34 -20.69
N HIS A 177 2.14 6.30 -20.93
CA HIS A 177 1.99 6.93 -22.24
C HIS A 177 3.24 7.69 -22.65
N LYS A 178 3.83 8.47 -21.72
CA LYS A 178 4.96 9.36 -22.04
C LYS A 178 6.31 8.65 -22.04
N TYR A 179 6.51 7.65 -21.19
CA TYR A 179 7.83 7.14 -20.84
C TYR A 179 8.01 5.63 -21.04
N ALA A 180 7.03 4.92 -21.64
CA ALA A 180 7.22 3.51 -21.96
C ALA A 180 8.50 3.29 -22.78
N GLY A 181 9.25 2.22 -22.45
CA GLY A 181 10.54 1.90 -23.07
C GLY A 181 11.74 2.65 -22.51
N VAL A 182 11.56 3.69 -21.67
CA VAL A 182 12.68 4.40 -21.04
C VAL A 182 13.47 3.44 -20.14
N PRO A 183 14.81 3.34 -20.32
CA PRO A 183 15.65 2.48 -19.49
C PRO A 183 15.84 3.09 -18.10
N VAL A 184 15.56 2.30 -17.07
CA VAL A 184 15.69 2.68 -15.65
C VAL A 184 16.47 1.62 -14.88
N GLY A 185 17.10 2.02 -13.77
CA GLY A 185 17.68 1.12 -12.80
C GLY A 185 16.94 1.19 -11.48
N ALA A 186 17.06 0.15 -10.67
CA ALA A 186 16.51 0.14 -9.32
C ALA A 186 17.44 -0.59 -8.34
N SER A 187 17.34 -0.21 -7.05
CA SER A 187 18.16 -0.80 -6.01
C SER A 187 17.73 -2.21 -5.62
N GLU A 188 16.44 -2.55 -5.83
CA GLU A 188 15.92 -3.86 -5.46
C GLU A 188 14.64 -4.24 -6.21
N SER A 189 14.10 -5.43 -5.90
CA SER A 189 12.98 -6.05 -6.61
C SER A 189 11.62 -5.36 -6.40
N ILE A 190 11.49 -4.49 -5.40
CA ILE A 190 10.26 -3.75 -5.06
C ILE A 190 9.72 -2.94 -6.25
N PHE A 191 10.60 -2.37 -7.06
CA PHE A 191 10.20 -1.54 -8.19
C PHE A 191 9.75 -2.36 -9.42
N ALA A 192 10.13 -3.62 -9.53
CA ALA A 192 9.91 -4.42 -10.74
C ALA A 192 8.43 -4.56 -11.16
N PRO A 193 7.46 -4.78 -10.25
CA PRO A 193 6.04 -4.83 -10.62
C PRO A 193 5.54 -3.50 -11.19
N LEU A 194 5.94 -2.38 -10.58
CA LEU A 194 5.55 -1.04 -11.04
C LEU A 194 6.22 -0.69 -12.37
N ALA A 195 7.52 -0.95 -12.53
CA ALA A 195 8.24 -0.73 -13.79
C ALA A 195 7.55 -1.44 -14.96
N ARG A 196 7.14 -2.71 -14.75
CA ARG A 196 6.37 -3.48 -15.74
C ARG A 196 5.04 -2.81 -16.06
N ALA A 197 4.28 -2.38 -15.05
CA ALA A 197 2.98 -1.74 -15.24
C ALA A 197 3.09 -0.42 -16.02
N LEU A 198 4.17 0.33 -15.78
CA LEU A 198 4.48 1.59 -16.45
C LEU A 198 5.11 1.41 -17.84
N GLY A 199 5.45 0.16 -18.23
CA GLY A 199 6.14 -0.12 -19.48
C GLY A 199 7.59 0.37 -19.52
N LEU A 200 8.20 0.66 -18.37
CA LEU A 200 9.61 1.04 -18.27
C LEU A 200 10.52 -0.17 -18.46
N ARG A 201 11.70 0.06 -19.04
CA ARG A 201 12.69 -0.98 -19.24
C ARG A 201 13.67 -1.02 -18.06
N LEU A 202 13.40 -1.88 -17.07
CA LEU A 202 14.26 -2.08 -15.92
C LEU A 202 15.51 -2.86 -16.34
N LEU A 203 16.68 -2.22 -16.26
CA LEU A 203 17.96 -2.79 -16.73
C LEU A 203 18.76 -3.46 -15.62
N THR A 204 18.51 -3.15 -14.36
CA THR A 204 19.19 -3.81 -13.23
C THR A 204 19.00 -5.33 -13.32
N PRO A 205 20.08 -6.12 -13.21
CA PRO A 205 19.98 -7.58 -13.26
C PRO A 205 18.99 -8.12 -12.23
N PRO A 206 18.09 -9.05 -12.61
CA PRO A 206 17.12 -9.63 -11.66
C PRO A 206 17.76 -10.31 -10.45
N SER A 207 18.97 -10.89 -10.62
CA SER A 207 19.77 -11.48 -9.55
C SER A 207 20.20 -10.45 -8.52
N PHE A 208 20.67 -9.27 -8.98
CA PHE A 208 20.99 -8.15 -8.08
C PHE A 208 19.77 -7.69 -7.30
N LEU A 209 18.66 -7.41 -8.01
CA LEU A 209 17.42 -6.95 -7.39
C LEU A 209 16.94 -7.90 -6.29
N ARG A 210 17.04 -9.20 -6.54
CA ARG A 210 16.64 -10.24 -5.59
C ARG A 210 17.60 -10.29 -4.41
N ALA A 211 18.90 -10.33 -4.65
CA ALA A 211 19.89 -10.40 -3.59
C ALA A 211 19.72 -9.25 -2.58
N VAL A 212 19.56 -8.01 -3.07
CA VAL A 212 19.31 -6.86 -2.18
C VAL A 212 17.99 -7.01 -1.42
N SER A 213 16.93 -7.46 -2.10
CA SER A 213 15.60 -7.66 -1.49
C SER A 213 15.62 -8.74 -0.39
N GLU A 214 16.44 -9.78 -0.55
CA GLU A 214 16.59 -10.90 0.38
C GLU A 214 17.68 -10.65 1.44
N GLY A 215 18.29 -9.46 1.46
CA GLY A 215 19.38 -9.12 2.40
C GLY A 215 20.66 -9.92 2.15
N THR A 216 20.83 -10.50 0.95
CA THR A 216 22.01 -11.26 0.56
C THR A 216 22.96 -10.42 -0.31
N GLU A 217 24.22 -10.87 -0.41
CA GLU A 217 25.23 -10.14 -1.16
C GLU A 217 25.07 -10.36 -2.69
N PRO A 218 24.92 -9.29 -3.51
CA PRO A 218 24.92 -9.41 -4.96
C PRO A 218 26.26 -9.92 -5.51
N THR A 219 26.22 -10.66 -6.62
CA THR A 219 27.44 -11.17 -7.25
C THR A 219 28.32 -10.06 -7.81
N ALA A 220 29.63 -10.32 -7.92
CA ALA A 220 30.58 -9.37 -8.51
C ALA A 220 30.20 -9.01 -9.97
N ALA A 221 29.66 -9.97 -10.73
CA ALA A 221 29.17 -9.73 -12.08
C ALA A 221 27.98 -8.78 -12.14
N ASP A 222 27.05 -8.92 -11.19
CA ASP A 222 25.91 -8.01 -11.06
C ASP A 222 26.36 -6.59 -10.71
N LYS A 223 27.26 -6.46 -9.71
CA LYS A 223 27.85 -5.17 -9.30
C LYS A 223 28.54 -4.49 -10.48
N THR A 224 29.41 -5.22 -11.22
CA THR A 224 30.06 -4.71 -12.43
C THR A 224 29.06 -4.25 -13.49
N THR A 225 27.97 -4.98 -13.66
CA THR A 225 26.92 -4.62 -14.63
C THR A 225 26.24 -3.32 -14.25
N ILE A 226 25.86 -3.15 -13.00
CA ILE A 226 25.24 -1.90 -12.51
C ILE A 226 26.21 -0.73 -12.60
N ASP A 227 27.44 -0.90 -12.16
CA ASP A 227 28.46 0.14 -12.24
C ASP A 227 28.62 0.63 -13.69
N ARG A 228 28.64 -0.29 -14.66
CA ARG A 228 28.66 0.05 -16.09
C ARG A 228 27.38 0.78 -16.51
N GLN A 229 26.21 0.34 -16.07
CA GLN A 229 24.94 1.00 -16.41
C GLN A 229 24.88 2.45 -15.93
N VAL A 230 25.40 2.71 -14.72
CA VAL A 230 25.47 4.04 -14.13
C VAL A 230 26.57 4.87 -14.80
N THR A 231 27.82 4.38 -14.84
CA THR A 231 28.96 5.13 -15.37
C THR A 231 28.82 5.48 -16.84
N LYS A 232 28.19 4.60 -17.65
CA LYS A 232 27.90 4.83 -19.08
C LYS A 232 26.53 5.46 -19.32
N ARG A 233 25.79 5.87 -18.27
CA ARG A 233 24.46 6.49 -18.34
C ARG A 233 23.48 5.68 -19.21
N GLN A 234 23.55 4.35 -19.13
CA GLN A 234 22.66 3.43 -19.83
C GLN A 234 21.26 3.47 -19.25
N ILE A 235 21.12 3.79 -17.96
CA ILE A 235 19.87 4.08 -17.29
C ILE A 235 19.63 5.59 -17.24
N LYS A 236 18.37 5.99 -17.32
CA LYS A 236 17.94 7.40 -17.29
C LYS A 236 17.50 7.87 -15.91
N VAL A 237 16.98 6.96 -15.09
CA VAL A 237 16.56 7.21 -13.70
C VAL A 237 17.04 6.06 -12.85
N TRP A 238 17.49 6.36 -11.63
CA TRP A 238 17.77 5.40 -10.58
C TRP A 238 16.66 5.44 -9.53
N VAL A 239 15.99 4.31 -9.29
CA VAL A 239 14.92 4.16 -8.27
C VAL A 239 15.51 3.45 -7.06
N PHE A 240 15.50 4.14 -5.93
CA PHE A 240 16.16 3.73 -4.70
C PHE A 240 15.12 3.42 -3.62
N ASN A 241 15.17 2.20 -3.04
CA ASN A 241 14.40 1.91 -1.83
C ASN A 241 15.08 2.54 -0.61
N SER A 242 14.46 3.57 -0.04
CA SER A 242 15.04 4.30 1.09
C SER A 242 14.93 3.56 2.43
N GLN A 243 14.15 2.48 2.49
CA GLN A 243 13.99 1.63 3.68
C GLN A 243 14.92 0.40 3.66
N ASN A 244 15.55 0.12 2.52
CA ASN A 244 16.52 -0.96 2.36
C ASN A 244 17.79 -0.42 1.69
N SER A 245 18.70 0.15 2.51
CA SER A 245 19.91 0.80 2.04
C SER A 245 21.16 0.10 2.56
N THR A 246 21.73 -0.76 1.72
CA THR A 246 23.04 -1.36 1.97
C THR A 246 24.17 -0.40 1.56
N PRO A 247 25.42 -0.57 2.03
CA PRO A 247 26.55 0.22 1.58
C PRO A 247 26.74 0.24 0.06
N ASP A 248 26.55 -0.89 -0.61
CA ASP A 248 26.61 -0.97 -2.07
C ASP A 248 25.51 -0.17 -2.75
N VAL A 249 24.27 -0.27 -2.26
CA VAL A 249 23.13 0.51 -2.79
C VAL A 249 23.40 2.00 -2.61
N GLN A 250 23.93 2.41 -1.45
CA GLN A 250 24.28 3.81 -1.21
C GLN A 250 25.38 4.29 -2.17
N ARG A 251 26.45 3.52 -2.34
CA ARG A 251 27.54 3.82 -3.28
C ARG A 251 27.02 4.00 -4.71
N ILE A 252 26.16 3.10 -5.20
CA ILE A 252 25.59 3.18 -6.54
C ILE A 252 24.68 4.42 -6.67
N THR A 253 23.91 4.71 -5.63
CA THR A 253 23.01 5.87 -5.60
C THR A 253 23.80 7.18 -5.67
N ASP A 254 24.92 7.27 -4.95
CA ASP A 254 25.79 8.45 -4.97
C ASP A 254 26.52 8.58 -6.32
N GLU A 255 26.95 7.47 -6.92
CA GLU A 255 27.52 7.50 -8.27
C GLU A 255 26.50 7.91 -9.33
N ALA A 256 25.24 7.46 -9.23
CA ALA A 256 24.18 7.90 -10.10
C ALA A 256 23.98 9.42 -10.02
N ARG A 257 23.96 10.00 -8.82
CA ARG A 257 23.91 11.46 -8.60
C ARG A 257 25.10 12.17 -9.22
N LYS A 258 26.34 11.68 -9.01
CA LYS A 258 27.56 12.24 -9.61
C LYS A 258 27.52 12.23 -11.13
N LYS A 259 26.92 11.21 -11.73
CA LYS A 259 26.73 11.11 -13.20
C LYS A 259 25.55 11.94 -13.72
N GLY A 260 24.85 12.69 -12.86
CA GLY A 260 23.69 13.48 -13.24
C GLY A 260 22.49 12.62 -13.67
N ILE A 261 22.40 11.38 -13.16
CA ILE A 261 21.21 10.54 -13.33
C ILE A 261 20.22 10.92 -12.23
N PRO A 262 19.00 11.35 -12.56
CA PRO A 262 17.98 11.63 -11.56
C PRO A 262 17.70 10.42 -10.68
N VAL A 263 17.64 10.66 -9.36
CA VAL A 263 17.36 9.63 -8.35
C VAL A 263 15.97 9.91 -7.76
N THR A 264 15.15 8.89 -7.66
CA THR A 264 13.86 8.95 -6.96
C THR A 264 13.76 7.80 -5.97
N THR A 265 12.88 7.94 -4.98
CA THR A 265 12.73 6.96 -3.90
C THR A 265 11.43 6.18 -4.02
N ILE A 266 11.48 4.97 -3.48
CA ILE A 266 10.36 4.07 -3.26
C ILE A 266 10.48 3.50 -1.83
N THR A 267 9.39 3.06 -1.20
CA THR A 267 9.39 2.58 0.19
C THR A 267 8.54 1.32 0.36
N GLU A 268 8.87 0.48 1.35
CA GLU A 268 8.15 -0.75 1.69
C GLU A 268 6.77 -0.45 2.27
N THR A 269 6.71 0.51 3.18
CA THR A 269 5.52 0.84 3.97
C THR A 269 5.07 2.28 3.72
N LEU A 270 3.87 2.62 4.17
CA LEU A 270 3.31 3.96 4.04
C LEU A 270 4.24 5.02 4.65
N THR A 271 4.60 6.01 3.87
CA THR A 271 5.46 7.11 4.29
C THR A 271 4.83 8.45 3.88
N PRO A 272 4.41 9.30 4.85
CA PRO A 272 4.38 9.04 6.31
C PRO A 272 3.40 7.91 6.67
N ALA A 273 3.56 7.31 7.85
CA ALA A 273 2.73 6.19 8.32
C ALA A 273 1.22 6.48 8.32
N SER A 274 0.83 7.76 8.45
CA SER A 274 -0.56 8.22 8.39
C SER A 274 -1.11 8.42 6.98
N ALA A 275 -0.29 8.22 5.94
CA ALA A 275 -0.75 8.40 4.57
C ALA A 275 -1.79 7.33 4.18
N SER A 276 -2.70 7.69 3.27
CA SER A 276 -3.48 6.67 2.59
C SER A 276 -2.62 5.91 1.56
N PHE A 277 -3.02 4.68 1.22
CA PHE A 277 -2.38 3.91 0.16
C PHE A 277 -2.21 4.70 -1.14
N GLN A 278 -3.28 5.32 -1.60
CA GLN A 278 -3.29 6.04 -2.87
C GLN A 278 -2.47 7.32 -2.84
N ASP A 279 -2.44 8.05 -1.72
CA ASP A 279 -1.63 9.26 -1.61
C ASP A 279 -0.14 8.94 -1.53
N TRP A 280 0.23 7.90 -0.81
CA TRP A 280 1.58 7.38 -0.76
C TRP A 280 2.07 6.95 -2.15
N GLN A 281 1.32 6.10 -2.84
CA GLN A 281 1.65 5.65 -4.20
C GLN A 281 1.70 6.82 -5.19
N SER A 282 0.76 7.76 -5.10
CA SER A 282 0.71 8.93 -5.99
C SER A 282 1.92 9.84 -5.82
N ARG A 283 2.38 10.09 -4.59
CA ARG A 283 3.59 10.89 -4.36
C ARG A 283 4.83 10.26 -4.98
N GLN A 284 4.99 8.95 -4.84
CA GLN A 284 6.11 8.23 -5.45
C GLN A 284 6.04 8.25 -6.99
N LEU A 285 4.85 8.08 -7.56
CA LEU A 285 4.64 8.19 -9.00
C LEU A 285 4.94 9.60 -9.54
N GLU A 286 4.59 10.66 -8.80
CA GLU A 286 4.91 12.03 -9.17
C GLU A 286 6.41 12.31 -9.13
N ALA A 287 7.10 11.83 -8.09
CA ALA A 287 8.54 11.93 -8.01
C ALA A 287 9.23 11.18 -9.16
N LEU A 288 8.74 9.99 -9.49
CA LEU A 288 9.22 9.21 -10.64
C LEU A 288 8.95 9.95 -11.97
N ALA A 289 7.76 10.51 -12.15
CA ALA A 289 7.41 11.27 -13.36
C ALA A 289 8.31 12.50 -13.53
N SER A 290 8.60 13.23 -12.44
CA SER A 290 9.53 14.36 -12.44
C SER A 290 10.95 13.92 -12.82
N ALA A 291 11.44 12.82 -12.24
CA ALA A 291 12.76 12.27 -12.57
C ALA A 291 12.85 11.84 -14.04
N LEU A 292 11.80 11.20 -14.57
CA LEU A 292 11.71 10.82 -15.99
C LEU A 292 11.67 12.04 -16.91
N ALA A 293 10.90 13.08 -16.55
CA ALA A 293 10.84 14.33 -17.30
C ALA A 293 12.23 14.99 -17.39
N THR A 294 12.91 15.14 -16.24
CA THR A 294 14.29 15.68 -16.18
C THR A 294 15.25 14.86 -17.03
N ALA A 295 15.15 13.53 -16.98
CA ALA A 295 16.08 12.65 -17.67
C ALA A 295 15.86 12.58 -19.19
N THR A 296 14.67 12.90 -19.69
CA THR A 296 14.28 12.72 -21.10
C THR A 296 13.97 14.03 -21.82
N GLY A 297 13.83 15.15 -21.10
CA GLY A 297 13.43 16.45 -21.67
C GLY A 297 11.96 16.50 -22.14
N ARG A 298 11.08 15.65 -21.59
CA ARG A 298 9.67 15.53 -22.05
C ARG A 298 8.66 15.84 -20.96
#